data_55d8346f09b85a403310112c2689c788
#
_entry.id   55d8346f09b85a403310112c2689c788
#
_cell.length_a   1.000
_cell.length_b   1.000
_cell.length_c   1.000
_cell.angle_alpha   90.00
_cell.angle_beta   90.00
_cell.angle_gamma   90.00
#
_symmetry.space_group_name_H-M   'P 1'
#
loop_
_entity.id
_entity.type
_entity.pdbx_description
1 polymer ?
#
loop_
_entity_poly.entity_id
_entity_poly.type
_entity_poly.pdbx_seq_one_letter_code
_entity_poly.pdbx_strand_id
1 'polypeptide(L)'
;MSLVDIEQNTTMGEILSAYPSAKLGLFRRYHIGGCSACGYQPTDTLAEVCREHNITDALDTVIACIRESQEVEAKLQILPTVVAATLRPEEKSQLVNVQWPEVAVALQRGENLRLVDVRSREEWNKAHIPGAELLTLELTFEALDSWPKDTPIIFYSNTGRRSLEKASYFMAYGFTNVRNMAGGLEAWAGEVEASCEAPLTPSVPGTKGPEPGT
;
A
#
# COMPACT_ATOMS: atom_id res chain seq x y z
N MET A 1 -20.30 4.36 -16.48
CA MET A 1 -20.07 5.56 -15.64
C MET A 1 -19.62 6.67 -16.56
N SER A 2 -20.31 7.82 -16.57
CA SER A 2 -19.92 8.97 -17.39
C SER A 2 -18.59 9.52 -16.87
N LEU A 3 -17.59 9.60 -17.73
CA LEU A 3 -16.33 10.29 -17.42
C LEU A 3 -16.67 11.79 -17.24
N VAL A 4 -16.39 12.29 -16.05
CA VAL A 4 -16.52 13.74 -15.76
C VAL A 4 -15.33 14.44 -16.42
N ASP A 5 -15.58 15.51 -17.15
CA ASP A 5 -14.50 16.37 -17.65
C ASP A 5 -13.89 17.10 -16.45
N ILE A 6 -12.60 16.85 -16.21
CA ILE A 6 -11.88 17.46 -15.09
C ILE A 6 -11.39 18.84 -15.53
N GLU A 7 -11.87 19.85 -14.85
CA GLU A 7 -11.46 21.24 -15.01
C GLU A 7 -10.81 21.77 -13.71
N GLN A 8 -10.23 22.96 -13.79
CA GLN A 8 -9.60 23.61 -12.64
C GLN A 8 -10.56 23.80 -11.45
N ASN A 9 -11.85 23.98 -11.71
CA ASN A 9 -12.90 24.22 -10.71
C ASN A 9 -13.62 22.92 -10.28
N THR A 10 -13.28 21.78 -10.84
CA THR A 10 -13.85 20.49 -10.43
C THR A 10 -13.42 20.19 -9.01
N THR A 11 -14.36 19.86 -8.14
CA THR A 11 -14.07 19.57 -6.74
C THR A 11 -13.42 18.20 -6.56
N MET A 12 -12.65 18.06 -5.49
CA MET A 12 -12.01 16.78 -5.17
C MET A 12 -13.04 15.67 -4.93
N GLY A 13 -14.23 16.02 -4.40
CA GLY A 13 -15.33 15.09 -4.22
C GLY A 13 -15.84 14.52 -5.55
N GLU A 14 -16.02 15.37 -6.56
CA GLU A 14 -16.43 14.97 -7.91
C GLU A 14 -15.34 14.14 -8.59
N ILE A 15 -14.08 14.57 -8.48
CA ILE A 15 -12.93 13.84 -9.03
C ILE A 15 -12.84 12.45 -8.42
N LEU A 16 -12.88 12.31 -7.09
CA LEU A 16 -12.75 11.01 -6.44
C LEU A 16 -13.96 10.11 -6.64
N SER A 17 -15.13 10.69 -6.89
CA SER A 17 -16.33 9.91 -7.25
C SER A 17 -16.23 9.33 -8.67
N ALA A 18 -15.70 10.12 -9.61
CA ALA A 18 -15.52 9.69 -11.01
C ALA A 18 -14.24 8.88 -11.24
N TYR A 19 -13.19 9.20 -10.49
CA TYR A 19 -11.85 8.63 -10.57
C TYR A 19 -11.35 8.21 -9.18
N PRO A 20 -11.80 7.09 -8.60
CA PRO A 20 -11.41 6.65 -7.25
C PRO A 20 -9.89 6.52 -7.06
N SER A 21 -9.17 6.14 -8.12
CA SER A 21 -7.71 5.99 -8.12
C SER A 21 -6.95 7.31 -8.13
N ALA A 22 -7.64 8.44 -8.34
CA ALA A 22 -7.02 9.76 -8.34
C ALA A 22 -6.26 10.04 -7.04
N LYS A 23 -6.80 9.58 -5.90
CA LYS A 23 -6.14 9.68 -4.59
C LYS A 23 -4.75 9.09 -4.61
N LEU A 24 -4.60 7.91 -5.21
CA LEU A 24 -3.32 7.22 -5.30
C LEU A 24 -2.36 7.90 -6.27
N GLY A 25 -2.85 8.33 -7.44
CA GLY A 25 -2.05 9.05 -8.42
C GLY A 25 -1.50 10.37 -7.86
N LEU A 26 -2.34 11.14 -7.18
CA LEU A 26 -1.94 12.38 -6.52
C LEU A 26 -0.94 12.15 -5.37
N PHE A 27 -1.13 11.10 -4.61
CA PHE A 27 -0.20 10.73 -3.55
C PHE A 27 1.17 10.32 -4.11
N ARG A 28 1.21 9.45 -5.11
CA ARG A 28 2.48 8.96 -5.71
C ARG A 28 3.33 10.08 -6.31
N ARG A 29 2.69 11.02 -7.00
CA ARG A 29 3.41 12.05 -7.75
C ARG A 29 3.63 13.31 -6.94
N TYR A 30 2.68 13.68 -6.09
CA TYR A 30 2.65 14.97 -5.41
C TYR A 30 2.62 14.87 -3.89
N HIS A 31 2.59 13.64 -3.35
CA HIS A 31 2.49 13.34 -1.90
C HIS A 31 1.24 13.95 -1.22
N ILE A 32 0.14 14.10 -1.96
CA ILE A 32 -1.12 14.68 -1.48
C ILE A 32 -2.08 13.60 -1.02
N GLY A 33 -2.73 13.78 0.14
CA GLY A 33 -3.80 12.92 0.63
C GLY A 33 -3.33 11.67 1.38
N GLY A 34 -2.04 11.56 1.69
CA GLY A 34 -1.47 10.43 2.43
C GLY A 34 -1.57 10.54 3.95
N CYS A 35 -1.73 11.74 4.48
CA CYS A 35 -1.83 12.00 5.93
C CYS A 35 -2.89 13.07 6.23
N SER A 36 -3.25 13.22 7.51
CA SER A 36 -4.23 14.25 7.96
C SER A 36 -3.72 15.68 7.79
N ALA A 37 -2.41 15.88 7.66
CA ALA A 37 -1.81 17.22 7.51
C ALA A 37 -1.65 17.64 6.05
N CYS A 38 -1.65 16.70 5.10
CA CYS A 38 -1.57 16.94 3.65
C CYS A 38 -2.88 16.57 2.94
N GLY A 39 -3.99 16.59 3.66
CA GLY A 39 -5.31 16.30 3.14
C GLY A 39 -5.93 17.48 2.41
N TYR A 40 -6.98 17.20 1.67
CA TYR A 40 -7.88 18.16 1.05
C TYR A 40 -9.32 17.83 1.48
N GLN A 41 -10.20 18.82 1.41
CA GLN A 41 -11.62 18.60 1.65
C GLN A 41 -12.32 18.20 0.34
N PRO A 42 -13.41 17.44 0.40
CA PRO A 42 -14.18 17.08 -0.79
C PRO A 42 -14.70 18.30 -1.58
N THR A 43 -14.84 19.44 -0.91
CA THR A 43 -15.30 20.72 -1.47
C THR A 43 -14.20 21.53 -2.13
N ASP A 44 -12.93 21.21 -1.87
CA ASP A 44 -11.81 21.95 -2.45
C ASP A 44 -11.71 21.65 -3.95
N THR A 45 -11.46 22.67 -4.74
CA THR A 45 -11.25 22.51 -6.18
C THR A 45 -9.85 22.01 -6.49
N LEU A 46 -9.67 21.36 -7.63
CA LEU A 46 -8.35 20.90 -8.07
C LEU A 46 -7.32 22.04 -8.09
N ALA A 47 -7.72 23.23 -8.55
CA ALA A 47 -6.84 24.40 -8.57
C ALA A 47 -6.43 24.86 -7.17
N GLU A 48 -7.33 24.80 -6.19
CA GLU A 48 -7.03 25.13 -4.78
C GLU A 48 -6.03 24.14 -4.20
N VAL A 49 -6.29 22.86 -4.38
CA VAL A 49 -5.37 21.80 -3.91
C VAL A 49 -3.98 21.93 -4.55
N CYS A 50 -3.90 22.18 -5.84
CA CYS A 50 -2.61 22.41 -6.51
C CYS A 50 -1.86 23.61 -5.91
N ARG A 51 -2.55 24.70 -5.62
CA ARG A 51 -1.96 25.91 -5.05
C ARG A 51 -1.52 25.71 -3.59
N GLU A 52 -2.33 25.08 -2.77
CA GLU A 52 -2.02 24.82 -1.36
C GLU A 52 -0.83 23.88 -1.17
N HIS A 53 -0.68 22.94 -2.08
CA HIS A 53 0.42 21.98 -2.06
C HIS A 53 1.62 22.38 -2.93
N ASN A 54 1.65 23.64 -3.40
CA ASN A 54 2.74 24.18 -4.25
C ASN A 54 3.05 23.30 -5.47
N ILE A 55 2.03 22.74 -6.09
CA ILE A 55 2.22 21.98 -7.34
C ILE A 55 2.49 22.99 -8.45
N THR A 56 3.69 22.91 -9.01
CA THR A 56 4.16 23.78 -10.09
C THR A 56 3.89 23.22 -11.48
N ASP A 57 3.48 21.95 -11.55
CA ASP A 57 3.12 21.32 -12.82
C ASP A 57 1.89 22.00 -13.43
N ALA A 58 1.84 22.05 -14.76
CA ALA A 58 0.66 22.54 -15.46
C ALA A 58 -0.56 21.68 -15.08
N LEU A 59 -1.71 22.32 -14.93
CA LEU A 59 -2.95 21.66 -14.52
C LEU A 59 -3.29 20.45 -15.41
N ASP A 60 -3.03 20.54 -16.71
CA ASP A 60 -3.21 19.45 -17.67
C ASP A 60 -2.35 18.21 -17.31
N THR A 61 -1.16 18.42 -16.75
CA THR A 61 -0.28 17.34 -16.28
C THR A 61 -0.86 16.65 -15.05
N VAL A 62 -1.47 17.41 -14.13
CA VAL A 62 -2.14 16.87 -12.95
C VAL A 62 -3.39 16.08 -13.38
N ILE A 63 -4.17 16.60 -14.30
CA ILE A 63 -5.35 15.92 -14.86
C ILE A 63 -4.94 14.62 -15.59
N ALA A 64 -3.86 14.67 -16.36
CA ALA A 64 -3.31 13.48 -17.03
C ALA A 64 -2.90 12.40 -16.01
N CYS A 65 -2.24 12.79 -14.91
CA CYS A 65 -1.87 11.88 -13.82
C CYS A 65 -3.11 11.22 -13.17
N ILE A 66 -4.20 11.98 -12.97
CA ILE A 66 -5.46 11.44 -12.44
C ILE A 66 -6.08 10.42 -13.40
N ARG A 67 -6.11 10.72 -14.70
CA ARG A 67 -6.65 9.82 -15.73
C ARG A 67 -5.79 8.55 -15.87
N GLU A 68 -4.47 8.70 -15.89
CA GLU A 68 -3.52 7.59 -15.98
C GLU A 68 -3.64 6.65 -14.77
N SER A 69 -3.81 7.18 -13.54
CA SER A 69 -4.01 6.35 -12.35
C SER A 69 -5.26 5.49 -12.44
N GLN A 70 -6.33 5.97 -13.07
CA GLN A 70 -7.55 5.19 -13.31
C GLN A 70 -7.33 4.08 -14.33
N GLU A 71 -6.57 4.35 -15.40
CA GLU A 71 -6.25 3.32 -16.41
C GLU A 71 -5.39 2.20 -15.80
N VAL A 72 -4.43 2.57 -14.96
CA VAL A 72 -3.59 1.61 -14.23
C VAL A 72 -4.46 0.76 -13.30
N GLU A 73 -5.36 1.36 -12.53
CA GLU A 73 -6.26 0.61 -11.65
C GLU A 73 -7.25 -0.26 -12.43
N ALA A 74 -7.81 0.24 -13.53
CA ALA A 74 -8.68 -0.55 -14.39
C ALA A 74 -7.94 -1.80 -14.91
N LYS A 75 -6.68 -1.64 -15.32
CA LYS A 75 -5.81 -2.78 -15.69
C LYS A 75 -5.55 -3.69 -14.48
N LEU A 76 -5.32 -3.12 -13.28
CA LEU A 76 -5.09 -3.87 -12.05
C LEU A 76 -6.34 -4.59 -11.54
N GLN A 77 -7.53 -4.04 -11.74
CA GLN A 77 -8.81 -4.69 -11.37
C GLN A 77 -9.23 -5.78 -12.35
N ILE A 78 -8.94 -5.61 -13.64
CA ILE A 78 -9.23 -6.62 -14.66
C ILE A 78 -8.27 -7.82 -14.51
N LEU A 79 -7.00 -7.55 -14.20
CA LEU A 79 -5.97 -8.59 -14.07
C LEU A 79 -6.23 -9.61 -12.95
N PRO A 80 -6.61 -9.25 -11.70
CA PRO A 80 -6.88 -10.23 -10.65
C PRO A 80 -8.06 -11.15 -10.99
N THR A 81 -9.10 -10.62 -11.61
CA THR A 81 -10.28 -11.41 -11.99
C THR A 81 -9.97 -12.30 -13.18
N VAL A 82 -9.27 -11.80 -14.19
CA VAL A 82 -8.89 -12.55 -15.39
C VAL A 82 -7.78 -13.54 -15.04
N VAL A 83 -6.81 -13.13 -14.22
CA VAL A 83 -5.66 -13.98 -13.85
C VAL A 83 -6.07 -15.04 -12.83
N ALA A 84 -6.94 -14.73 -11.86
CA ALA A 84 -7.51 -15.75 -10.98
C ALA A 84 -8.38 -16.76 -11.74
N ALA A 85 -8.99 -16.33 -12.86
CA ALA A 85 -9.76 -17.19 -13.75
C ALA A 85 -8.89 -17.90 -14.78
N THR A 86 -7.73 -17.35 -15.18
CA THR A 86 -6.85 -17.92 -16.22
C THR A 86 -5.65 -18.66 -15.68
N LEU A 87 -5.28 -18.52 -14.41
CA LEU A 87 -4.33 -19.44 -13.80
C LEU A 87 -4.93 -20.84 -13.82
N ARG A 88 -4.39 -21.69 -14.67
CA ARG A 88 -4.76 -23.11 -14.71
C ARG A 88 -4.57 -23.71 -13.32
N PRO A 89 -5.38 -24.74 -12.96
CA PRO A 89 -5.19 -25.45 -11.70
C PRO A 89 -3.75 -25.89 -11.44
N GLU A 90 -3.00 -26.16 -12.51
CA GLU A 90 -1.59 -26.54 -12.50
C GLU A 90 -0.66 -25.39 -12.08
N GLU A 91 -0.97 -24.15 -12.44
CA GLU A 91 -0.19 -22.95 -12.07
C GLU A 91 -0.48 -22.53 -10.63
N LYS A 92 -1.69 -22.75 -10.13
CA LYS A 92 -2.01 -22.61 -8.69
C LYS A 92 -1.29 -23.67 -7.85
N SER A 93 -0.98 -24.84 -8.46
CA SER A 93 -0.21 -25.91 -7.84
C SER A 93 1.29 -25.60 -7.75
N GLN A 94 1.78 -24.59 -8.48
CA GLN A 94 3.18 -24.16 -8.42
C GLN A 94 3.48 -23.19 -7.28
N LEU A 95 2.45 -22.68 -6.59
CA LEU A 95 2.68 -21.85 -5.44
C LEU A 95 3.23 -22.68 -4.28
N VAL A 96 4.48 -22.43 -3.95
CA VAL A 96 5.18 -23.16 -2.90
C VAL A 96 4.74 -22.63 -1.54
N ASN A 97 4.11 -23.51 -0.75
CA ASN A 97 3.90 -23.25 0.67
C ASN A 97 5.17 -23.63 1.43
N VAL A 98 5.67 -22.70 2.23
CA VAL A 98 6.78 -22.92 3.16
C VAL A 98 6.26 -22.98 4.59
N GLN A 99 6.92 -23.74 5.43
CA GLN A 99 6.60 -23.81 6.85
C GLN A 99 7.42 -22.77 7.62
N TRP A 100 6.88 -22.27 8.74
CA TRP A 100 7.55 -21.25 9.53
C TRP A 100 8.98 -21.61 9.97
N PRO A 101 9.35 -22.88 10.29
CA PRO A 101 10.74 -23.20 10.64
C PRO A 101 11.72 -22.97 9.50
N GLU A 102 11.31 -23.20 8.26
CA GLU A 102 12.12 -22.94 7.06
C GLU A 102 12.37 -21.45 6.90
N VAL A 103 11.33 -20.63 7.13
CA VAL A 103 11.41 -19.17 7.07
C VAL A 103 12.35 -18.65 8.17
N ALA A 104 12.21 -19.14 9.39
CA ALA A 104 13.06 -18.75 10.52
C ALA A 104 14.55 -19.07 10.25
N VAL A 105 14.84 -20.26 9.70
CA VAL A 105 16.22 -20.64 9.34
C VAL A 105 16.77 -19.76 8.23
N ALA A 106 15.97 -19.43 7.22
CA ALA A 106 16.39 -18.56 6.12
C ALA A 106 16.71 -17.14 6.63
N LEU A 107 15.88 -16.60 7.52
CA LEU A 107 16.13 -15.30 8.17
C LEU A 107 17.41 -15.31 9.03
N GLN A 108 17.60 -16.35 9.85
CA GLN A 108 18.81 -16.50 10.68
C GLN A 108 20.10 -16.61 9.85
N ARG A 109 20.02 -17.19 8.67
CA ARG A 109 21.16 -17.28 7.73
C ARG A 109 21.42 -15.99 6.97
N GLY A 110 20.56 -14.98 7.12
CA GLY A 110 20.64 -13.74 6.36
C GLY A 110 20.45 -13.95 4.85
N GLU A 111 19.61 -14.92 4.47
CA GLU A 111 19.30 -15.14 3.07
C GLU A 111 18.65 -13.90 2.49
N ASN A 112 19.01 -13.54 1.26
CA ASN A 112 18.46 -12.37 0.58
C ASN A 112 17.03 -12.67 0.11
N LEU A 113 16.09 -12.62 1.04
CA LEU A 113 14.65 -12.78 0.80
C LEU A 113 13.87 -11.60 1.37
N ARG A 114 12.73 -11.32 0.79
CA ARG A 114 11.78 -10.35 1.33
C ARG A 114 10.64 -11.08 2.02
N LEU A 115 10.50 -10.83 3.31
CA LEU A 115 9.38 -11.32 4.10
C LEU A 115 8.31 -10.23 4.18
N VAL A 116 7.11 -10.50 3.66
CA VAL A 116 6.09 -9.48 3.44
C VAL A 116 4.80 -9.84 4.18
N ASP A 117 4.38 -8.95 5.08
CA ASP A 117 3.12 -9.05 5.81
C ASP A 117 1.98 -8.43 5.01
N VAL A 118 0.94 -9.18 4.72
CA VAL A 118 -0.23 -8.71 3.96
C VAL A 118 -1.42 -8.33 4.84
N ARG A 119 -1.20 -8.19 6.14
CA ARG A 119 -2.23 -7.81 7.10
C ARG A 119 -2.49 -6.31 7.10
N SER A 120 -3.44 -5.87 7.95
CA SER A 120 -3.68 -4.44 8.14
C SER A 120 -2.55 -3.79 8.95
N ARG A 121 -2.44 -2.46 8.86
CA ARG A 121 -1.49 -1.70 9.71
C ARG A 121 -1.74 -1.87 11.20
N GLU A 122 -3.00 -2.01 11.59
CA GLU A 122 -3.36 -2.23 13.00
C GLU A 122 -2.92 -3.61 13.49
N GLU A 123 -3.02 -4.65 12.66
CA GLU A 123 -2.52 -5.99 12.96
C GLU A 123 -0.99 -6.00 13.02
N TRP A 124 -0.34 -5.31 12.09
CA TRP A 124 1.11 -5.13 12.04
C TRP A 124 1.65 -4.43 13.29
N ASN A 125 1.03 -3.30 13.68
CA ASN A 125 1.46 -2.53 14.85
C ASN A 125 1.36 -3.33 16.15
N LYS A 126 0.43 -4.29 16.25
CA LYS A 126 0.28 -5.17 17.42
C LYS A 126 1.39 -6.20 17.51
N ALA A 127 1.72 -6.83 16.43
CA ALA A 127 2.78 -7.82 16.36
C ALA A 127 3.12 -8.16 14.91
N HIS A 128 4.40 -8.23 14.56
CA HIS A 128 4.88 -8.68 13.25
C HIS A 128 6.22 -9.43 13.39
N ILE A 129 6.61 -10.15 12.38
CA ILE A 129 7.88 -10.88 12.37
C ILE A 129 9.03 -9.87 12.16
N PRO A 130 10.11 -9.89 12.96
CA PRO A 130 11.25 -9.00 12.79
C PRO A 130 11.83 -9.05 11.40
N GLY A 131 12.10 -7.88 10.82
CA GLY A 131 12.63 -7.75 9.47
C GLY A 131 11.61 -7.95 8.35
N ALA A 132 10.32 -8.16 8.66
CA ALA A 132 9.28 -8.18 7.66
C ALA A 132 8.92 -6.76 7.19
N GLU A 133 8.35 -6.66 5.99
CA GLU A 133 7.84 -5.42 5.40
C GLU A 133 6.31 -5.49 5.35
N LEU A 134 5.61 -4.42 5.74
CA LEU A 134 4.16 -4.36 5.60
C LEU A 134 3.80 -4.07 4.14
N LEU A 135 2.97 -4.91 3.52
CA LEU A 135 2.48 -4.70 2.16
C LEU A 135 1.48 -3.55 2.11
N THR A 136 1.97 -2.36 1.90
CA THR A 136 1.14 -1.19 1.59
C THR A 136 0.83 -1.13 0.09
N LEU A 137 -0.06 -0.21 -0.30
CA LEU A 137 -0.29 0.05 -1.73
C LEU A 137 0.99 0.55 -2.40
N GLU A 138 1.72 1.44 -1.74
CA GLU A 138 2.98 2.00 -2.23
C GLU A 138 4.01 0.89 -2.47
N LEU A 139 4.22 0.01 -1.48
CA LEU A 139 5.14 -1.13 -1.62
C LEU A 139 4.69 -2.10 -2.72
N THR A 140 3.37 -2.29 -2.88
CA THR A 140 2.84 -3.13 -3.95
C THR A 140 3.21 -2.56 -5.32
N PHE A 141 3.02 -1.25 -5.53
CA PHE A 141 3.38 -0.62 -6.80
C PHE A 141 4.88 -0.60 -7.04
N GLU A 142 5.67 -0.24 -6.03
CA GLU A 142 7.14 -0.31 -6.10
C GLU A 142 7.60 -1.71 -6.51
N ALA A 143 7.05 -2.75 -5.88
CA ALA A 143 7.40 -4.11 -6.19
C ALA A 143 7.05 -4.49 -7.63
N LEU A 144 5.84 -4.15 -8.09
CA LEU A 144 5.39 -4.49 -9.44
C LEU A 144 6.19 -3.78 -10.53
N ASP A 145 6.62 -2.55 -10.27
CA ASP A 145 7.34 -1.68 -11.21
C ASP A 145 8.86 -1.93 -11.21
N SER A 146 9.45 -2.07 -10.03
CA SER A 146 10.91 -1.95 -9.86
C SER A 146 11.61 -3.21 -9.41
N TRP A 147 10.92 -4.16 -8.75
CA TRP A 147 11.60 -5.35 -8.25
C TRP A 147 11.89 -6.37 -9.37
N PRO A 148 13.08 -6.98 -9.37
CA PRO A 148 13.38 -8.10 -10.25
C PRO A 148 12.34 -9.21 -10.08
N LYS A 149 11.91 -9.81 -11.19
CA LYS A 149 10.83 -10.81 -11.16
C LYS A 149 11.23 -12.15 -10.54
N ASP A 150 12.49 -12.37 -10.32
CA ASP A 150 13.09 -13.52 -9.62
C ASP A 150 13.37 -13.24 -8.13
N THR A 151 13.04 -12.04 -7.63
CA THR A 151 13.20 -11.69 -6.21
C THR A 151 12.52 -12.73 -5.32
N PRO A 152 13.24 -13.33 -4.34
CA PRO A 152 12.64 -14.25 -3.40
C PRO A 152 11.71 -13.53 -2.44
N ILE A 153 10.41 -13.81 -2.51
CA ILE A 153 9.38 -13.18 -1.68
C ILE A 153 8.62 -14.25 -0.92
N ILE A 154 8.49 -14.08 0.38
CA ILE A 154 7.62 -14.90 1.23
C ILE A 154 6.52 -14.01 1.79
N PHE A 155 5.29 -14.29 1.42
CA PHE A 155 4.12 -13.61 1.97
C PHE A 155 3.58 -14.35 3.18
N TYR A 156 3.16 -13.60 4.23
CA TYR A 156 2.44 -14.17 5.36
C TYR A 156 1.25 -13.30 5.78
N SER A 157 0.30 -13.94 6.45
CA SER A 157 -0.85 -13.31 7.10
C SER A 157 -1.09 -14.00 8.46
N ASN A 158 -2.23 -13.83 9.10
CA ASN A 158 -2.49 -14.55 10.36
C ASN A 158 -2.48 -16.08 10.17
N THR A 159 -3.22 -16.57 9.18
CA THR A 159 -3.42 -18.01 8.91
C THR A 159 -2.78 -18.49 7.61
N GLY A 160 -2.15 -17.61 6.84
CA GLY A 160 -1.62 -17.94 5.52
C GLY A 160 -2.64 -17.84 4.36
N ARG A 161 -3.93 -17.54 4.64
CA ARG A 161 -4.97 -17.49 3.60
C ARG A 161 -4.88 -16.22 2.75
N ARG A 162 -4.86 -15.04 3.38
CA ARG A 162 -4.72 -13.75 2.68
C ARG A 162 -3.40 -13.66 1.90
N SER A 163 -2.33 -14.20 2.47
CA SER A 163 -1.01 -14.24 1.83
C SER A 163 -0.95 -15.16 0.62
N LEU A 164 -1.72 -16.25 0.62
CA LEU A 164 -1.86 -17.11 -0.55
C LEU A 164 -2.45 -16.37 -1.76
N GLU A 165 -3.47 -15.54 -1.52
CA GLU A 165 -4.10 -14.71 -2.55
C GLU A 165 -3.10 -13.67 -3.11
N LYS A 166 -2.32 -13.03 -2.23
CA LYS A 166 -1.30 -12.05 -2.63
C LYS A 166 -0.13 -12.69 -3.36
N ALA A 167 0.33 -13.86 -2.91
CA ALA A 167 1.36 -14.62 -3.59
C ALA A 167 0.91 -15.00 -5.01
N SER A 168 -0.32 -15.49 -5.17
CA SER A 168 -0.91 -15.78 -6.51
C SER A 168 -0.99 -14.52 -7.38
N TYR A 169 -1.32 -13.38 -6.78
CA TYR A 169 -1.36 -12.09 -7.48
C TYR A 169 0.01 -11.70 -8.02
N PHE A 170 1.08 -11.79 -7.21
CA PHE A 170 2.43 -11.46 -7.65
C PHE A 170 2.95 -12.42 -8.72
N MET A 171 2.66 -13.72 -8.61
CA MET A 171 2.97 -14.69 -9.67
C MET A 171 2.32 -14.31 -11.00
N ALA A 172 1.10 -13.86 -10.97
CA ALA A 172 0.38 -13.39 -12.14
C ALA A 172 1.02 -12.17 -12.81
N TYR A 173 1.77 -11.36 -12.04
CA TYR A 173 2.59 -10.26 -12.54
C TYR A 173 4.02 -10.68 -12.94
N GLY A 174 4.26 -11.99 -13.07
CA GLY A 174 5.49 -12.54 -13.58
C GLY A 174 6.58 -12.78 -12.54
N PHE A 175 6.28 -12.65 -11.24
CA PHE A 175 7.24 -13.04 -10.21
C PHE A 175 7.34 -14.57 -10.14
N THR A 176 8.56 -15.07 -10.21
CA THR A 176 8.85 -16.53 -10.34
C THR A 176 9.26 -17.19 -9.03
N ASN A 177 9.68 -16.40 -8.02
CA ASN A 177 10.18 -16.91 -6.74
C ASN A 177 9.32 -16.42 -5.57
N VAL A 178 8.03 -16.70 -5.63
CA VAL A 178 7.06 -16.29 -4.64
C VAL A 178 6.58 -17.48 -3.82
N ARG A 179 6.52 -17.32 -2.50
CA ARG A 179 6.11 -18.38 -1.57
C ARG A 179 5.08 -17.85 -0.59
N ASN A 180 4.28 -18.74 -0.05
CA ASN A 180 3.31 -18.46 1.00
C ASN A 180 3.73 -19.16 2.29
N MET A 181 3.79 -18.45 3.42
CA MET A 181 4.01 -19.08 4.72
C MET A 181 2.70 -19.68 5.22
N ALA A 182 2.62 -21.01 5.17
CA ALA A 182 1.47 -21.75 5.62
C ALA A 182 1.29 -21.63 7.14
N GLY A 183 0.03 -21.49 7.57
CA GLY A 183 -0.30 -21.24 8.98
C GLY A 183 -0.04 -19.81 9.44
N GLY A 184 0.71 -19.01 8.69
CA GLY A 184 0.93 -17.59 8.93
C GLY A 184 1.54 -17.29 10.30
N LEU A 185 1.19 -16.13 10.86
CA LEU A 185 1.69 -15.70 12.16
C LEU A 185 1.18 -16.57 13.33
N GLU A 186 0.01 -17.19 13.17
CA GLU A 186 -0.54 -18.09 14.21
C GLU A 186 0.31 -19.35 14.40
N ALA A 187 0.96 -19.82 13.33
CA ALA A 187 1.89 -20.94 13.40
C ALA A 187 3.33 -20.52 13.77
N TRP A 188 3.64 -19.22 13.71
CA TRP A 188 4.96 -18.69 13.97
C TRP A 188 5.32 -18.80 15.45
N ALA A 189 6.38 -19.53 15.77
CA ALA A 189 6.86 -19.69 17.15
C ALA A 189 8.16 -18.90 17.43
N GLY A 190 8.57 -18.02 16.51
CA GLY A 190 9.70 -17.12 16.68
C GLY A 190 9.31 -15.82 17.38
N GLU A 191 10.29 -14.92 17.48
CA GLU A 191 10.08 -13.58 18.04
C GLU A 191 9.14 -12.75 17.15
N VAL A 192 8.42 -11.83 17.77
CA VAL A 192 7.58 -10.83 17.13
C VAL A 192 7.89 -9.45 17.68
N GLU A 193 7.80 -8.45 16.85
CA GLU A 193 7.95 -7.03 17.20
C GLU A 193 6.59 -6.34 17.20
N ALA A 194 6.46 -5.30 18.02
CA ALA A 194 5.32 -4.39 17.99
C ALA A 194 5.80 -3.00 17.58
N SER A 195 5.15 -2.39 16.60
CA SER A 195 5.43 -1.00 16.27
C SER A 195 4.69 -0.10 17.26
N CYS A 196 5.40 0.45 18.24
CA CYS A 196 4.89 1.55 19.05
C CYS A 196 4.92 2.83 18.23
N GLU A 197 3.86 3.12 17.48
CA GLU A 197 3.58 4.52 17.18
C GLU A 197 3.17 5.17 18.50
N ALA A 198 4.03 6.04 19.05
CA ALA A 198 3.67 6.88 20.18
C ALA A 198 2.37 7.62 19.78
N PRO A 199 1.32 7.62 20.63
CA PRO A 199 0.12 8.38 20.34
C PRO A 199 0.56 9.84 20.11
N LEU A 200 0.17 10.43 18.98
CA LEU A 200 0.33 11.86 18.72
C LEU A 200 -0.39 12.58 19.85
N THR A 201 0.35 12.99 20.87
CA THR A 201 -0.19 13.88 21.91
C THR A 201 -0.53 15.18 21.20
N PRO A 202 -1.80 15.61 21.17
CA PRO A 202 -2.11 16.92 20.67
C PRO A 202 -1.35 17.93 21.54
N SER A 203 -0.45 18.69 20.93
CA SER A 203 0.22 19.81 21.58
C SER A 203 -0.87 20.82 21.97
N VAL A 204 -1.21 20.84 23.25
CA VAL A 204 -2.08 21.86 23.82
C VAL A 204 -1.35 23.21 23.68
N PRO A 205 -1.91 24.21 22.99
CA PRO A 205 -1.27 25.51 22.92
C PRO A 205 -1.20 26.09 24.34
N GLY A 206 0.01 26.47 24.73
CA GLY A 206 0.34 26.92 26.07
C GLY A 206 -0.58 28.03 26.57
N THR A 207 -1.20 27.78 27.72
CA THR A 207 -1.76 28.80 28.58
C THR A 207 -0.62 29.70 29.07
N LYS A 208 -0.61 30.95 28.61
CA LYS A 208 0.22 32.00 29.20
C LYS A 208 -0.15 32.11 30.71
N GLY A 209 0.83 31.79 31.56
CA GLY A 209 0.72 32.10 32.97
C GLY A 209 0.65 33.60 33.23
N PRO A 210 0.01 34.04 34.35
CA PRO A 210 -0.06 35.44 34.69
C PRO A 210 1.32 35.98 35.04
N GLU A 211 1.65 37.18 34.52
CA GLU A 211 2.86 37.90 34.89
C GLU A 211 2.80 38.34 36.37
N PRO A 212 3.93 38.34 37.11
CA PRO A 212 3.96 38.87 38.45
C PRO A 212 3.93 40.40 38.42
N GLY A 213 2.85 40.98 38.94
CA GLY A 213 2.73 42.38 39.15
C GLY A 213 3.73 42.88 40.21
N THR A 214 4.36 44.00 39.92
CA THR A 214 5.12 44.86 40.83
C THR A 214 4.23 45.52 41.84
#